data_2cb633324c6c564dc80ebcdcbcb7ddc3
#
_entry.id   2cb633324c6c564dc80ebcdcbcb7ddc3
#
_cell.length_a   1.000
_cell.length_b   1.000
_cell.length_c   1.000
_cell.angle_alpha   90.00
_cell.angle_beta   90.00
_cell.angle_gamma   90.00
#
_symmetry.space_group_name_H-M   'P 1'
#
loop_
_entity.id
_entity.type
_entity.pdbx_description
1 polymer ?
#
loop_
_entity_poly.entity_id
_entity_poly.type
_entity_poly.pdbx_seq_one_letter_code
_entity_poly.pdbx_strand_id
1 'polypeptide(L)'
;MFRQSQAFKQYKGVTTVDVLTRIKLQKTAVTFLLAGIVAAAVFIFYNYFYKQQVAIAEERDSLTATGTIEARTAVAAFKIPGRIETILVDEGARVEQGQELARLDSSELNAKLAQAEGAYAAAQGQVNQASHNVTLQSQQIEAKIKQAEAGVAAAEVGVKDAQAQVNAAEVGVKDAKDQLNNAQDLYERLRLLHDQGAIDDRKLEEARIGYERAQNAYNAAQISYERARNAYEAAQKKLQEARALLDQAISARTGVAVAQAQQEAAAGQAKQAGGALEEAKAYLADAVLKAPMAGFITQKYLEQGEMVNAGTPVFEITDLLHTYVKVYISEKKIGRVRLGQEAEITVDAFPGKTFKGKVVWINDAGEFAVKKAINDQYDHDIRSFEVKIDVPNPDLILKTGMTARVKILEGERQ
;
A
#
# COMPACT_ATOMS: atom_id res chain seq x y z
N MET A 1 35.68 -53.63 -124.78
CA MET A 1 36.90 -53.21 -125.46
C MET A 1 38.00 -52.95 -124.47
N PHE A 2 39.00 -53.78 -124.60
CA PHE A 2 40.44 -53.56 -124.32
C PHE A 2 40.86 -52.60 -123.15
N ARG A 3 41.81 -52.87 -122.35
CA ARG A 3 42.97 -53.78 -122.20
C ARG A 3 43.52 -53.54 -120.76
N GLN A 4 43.79 -54.60 -119.93
CA GLN A 4 45.11 -55.01 -119.44
C GLN A 4 46.10 -53.85 -119.18
N SER A 5 46.77 -53.81 -118.02
CA SER A 5 47.97 -54.60 -117.75
C SER A 5 48.60 -54.17 -116.41
N GLN A 6 48.93 -55.14 -115.58
CA GLN A 6 50.19 -55.35 -114.82
C GLN A 6 50.97 -54.20 -114.13
N ALA A 7 51.26 -54.30 -112.87
CA ALA A 7 52.55 -54.81 -112.37
C ALA A 7 52.63 -54.71 -110.79
N PHE A 8 52.80 -55.79 -110.22
CA PHE A 8 53.78 -56.44 -109.37
C PHE A 8 54.78 -55.61 -108.54
N LYS A 9 54.94 -56.06 -107.24
CA LYS A 9 56.01 -55.96 -106.23
C LYS A 9 56.03 -54.71 -105.33
N GLN A 10 56.07 -54.86 -104.03
CA GLN A 10 56.99 -55.60 -103.17
C GLN A 10 56.42 -55.78 -101.75
N TYR A 11 56.48 -57.00 -101.24
CA TYR A 11 56.40 -57.35 -99.86
C TYR A 11 57.67 -56.93 -99.13
N LYS A 12 57.53 -56.28 -97.97
CA LYS A 12 58.49 -56.43 -96.87
C LYS A 12 57.77 -56.48 -95.56
N GLY A 13 58.04 -57.55 -94.85
CA GLY A 13 57.57 -58.05 -93.62
C GLY A 13 57.41 -57.05 -92.46
N VAL A 14 56.25 -57.10 -91.89
CA VAL A 14 56.03 -56.58 -90.53
C VAL A 14 55.97 -57.84 -89.65
N THR A 15 56.95 -57.99 -88.81
CA THR A 15 57.11 -59.14 -87.91
C THR A 15 55.97 -59.05 -86.85
N THR A 16 55.35 -60.18 -86.64
CA THR A 16 54.21 -60.46 -85.66
C THR A 16 54.53 -60.06 -84.21
N VAL A 17 55.75 -59.64 -83.87
CA VAL A 17 56.21 -59.22 -82.54
C VAL A 17 55.79 -57.76 -82.17
N ASP A 18 55.70 -56.81 -83.15
CA ASP A 18 55.36 -55.39 -82.90
C ASP A 18 53.90 -55.16 -82.67
N VAL A 19 52.99 -55.96 -83.11
CA VAL A 19 51.55 -55.84 -82.93
C VAL A 19 51.16 -56.36 -81.49
N LEU A 20 51.79 -57.39 -81.00
CA LEU A 20 51.55 -57.95 -79.67
C LEU A 20 52.06 -57.07 -78.53
N THR A 21 53.19 -56.32 -78.70
CA THR A 21 53.69 -55.35 -77.70
C THR A 21 52.83 -54.11 -77.68
N ARG A 22 52.32 -53.58 -78.78
CA ARG A 22 51.37 -52.44 -78.74
C ARG A 22 50.05 -52.77 -78.10
N ILE A 23 49.48 -53.97 -78.30
CA ILE A 23 48.23 -54.42 -77.63
C ILE A 23 48.46 -54.63 -76.17
N LYS A 24 49.60 -55.13 -75.70
CA LYS A 24 49.88 -55.25 -74.25
C LYS A 24 50.07 -53.91 -73.59
N LEU A 25 50.81 -52.90 -74.22
CA LEU A 25 50.95 -51.57 -73.65
C LEU A 25 49.61 -50.79 -73.61
N GLN A 26 48.72 -50.92 -74.60
CA GLN A 26 47.42 -50.30 -74.60
C GLN A 26 46.50 -50.89 -73.47
N LYS A 27 46.53 -52.23 -73.27
CA LYS A 27 45.75 -52.88 -72.18
C LYS A 27 46.25 -52.48 -70.78
N THR A 28 47.55 -52.36 -70.57
CA THR A 28 48.13 -51.89 -69.30
C THR A 28 47.86 -50.40 -69.04
N ALA A 29 47.89 -49.52 -70.07
CA ALA A 29 47.55 -48.12 -69.94
C ALA A 29 46.05 -47.95 -69.64
N VAL A 30 45.18 -48.67 -70.22
CA VAL A 30 43.73 -48.66 -69.95
C VAL A 30 43.43 -49.18 -68.57
N THR A 31 44.14 -50.22 -68.08
CA THR A 31 43.94 -50.70 -66.68
C THR A 31 44.46 -49.73 -65.63
N PHE A 32 45.54 -49.02 -65.85
CA PHE A 32 46.02 -47.95 -65.00
C PHE A 32 45.09 -46.75 -64.98
N LEU A 33 44.51 -46.39 -66.12
CA LEU A 33 43.54 -45.27 -66.22
C LEU A 33 42.24 -45.63 -65.56
N LEU A 34 41.71 -46.83 -65.64
CA LEU A 34 40.58 -47.35 -64.94
C LEU A 34 40.82 -47.42 -63.43
N ALA A 35 42.00 -47.90 -63.02
CA ALA A 35 42.37 -47.91 -61.57
C ALA A 35 42.48 -46.52 -61.01
N GLY A 36 42.97 -45.51 -61.73
CA GLY A 36 43.04 -44.13 -61.36
C GLY A 36 41.63 -43.50 -61.25
N ILE A 37 40.71 -43.84 -62.14
CA ILE A 37 39.33 -43.37 -62.07
C ILE A 37 38.61 -43.96 -60.85
N VAL A 38 38.81 -45.26 -60.63
CA VAL A 38 38.24 -45.94 -59.39
C VAL A 38 38.83 -45.37 -58.13
N ALA A 39 40.15 -45.12 -58.06
CA ALA A 39 40.79 -44.50 -56.94
C ALA A 39 40.25 -43.03 -56.64
N ALA A 40 40.10 -42.25 -57.74
CA ALA A 40 39.53 -40.94 -57.69
C ALA A 40 38.04 -40.96 -57.23
N ALA A 41 37.26 -41.93 -57.76
CA ALA A 41 35.86 -42.11 -57.33
C ALA A 41 35.75 -42.51 -55.85
N VAL A 42 36.62 -43.42 -55.42
CA VAL A 42 36.69 -43.83 -53.98
C VAL A 42 37.13 -42.70 -53.11
N PHE A 43 38.09 -41.88 -53.56
CA PHE A 43 38.57 -40.69 -52.81
C PHE A 43 37.49 -39.61 -52.70
N ILE A 44 36.73 -39.36 -53.78
CA ILE A 44 35.60 -38.42 -53.81
C ILE A 44 34.48 -38.95 -52.92
N PHE A 45 34.15 -40.24 -52.99
CA PHE A 45 33.14 -40.88 -52.19
C PHE A 45 33.53 -40.88 -50.67
N TYR A 46 34.79 -41.19 -50.38
CA TYR A 46 35.31 -41.15 -49.01
C TYR A 46 35.27 -39.74 -48.44
N ASN A 47 35.73 -38.71 -49.17
CA ASN A 47 35.67 -37.32 -48.75
C ASN A 47 34.23 -36.82 -48.59
N TYR A 48 33.31 -37.20 -49.48
CA TYR A 48 31.91 -36.87 -49.38
C TYR A 48 31.26 -37.53 -48.16
N PHE A 49 31.50 -38.82 -47.99
CA PHE A 49 30.96 -39.57 -46.87
C PHE A 49 31.59 -39.15 -45.51
N TYR A 50 32.89 -38.90 -45.49
CA TYR A 50 33.59 -38.40 -44.29
C TYR A 50 33.11 -37.01 -43.89
N LYS A 51 32.96 -36.07 -44.84
CA LYS A 51 32.40 -34.74 -44.57
C LYS A 51 30.97 -34.80 -44.08
N GLN A 52 30.16 -35.70 -44.59
CA GLN A 52 28.79 -35.90 -44.13
C GLN A 52 28.74 -36.48 -42.70
N GLN A 53 29.61 -37.43 -42.39
CA GLN A 53 29.72 -37.99 -41.02
C GLN A 53 30.24 -36.97 -40.02
N VAL A 54 31.21 -36.13 -40.38
CA VAL A 54 31.72 -35.07 -39.51
C VAL A 54 30.65 -33.99 -39.27
N ALA A 55 29.93 -33.57 -40.29
CA ALA A 55 28.85 -32.60 -40.15
C ALA A 55 27.71 -33.10 -39.23
N ILE A 56 27.33 -34.37 -39.37
CA ILE A 56 26.32 -35.01 -38.48
C ILE A 56 26.84 -35.13 -37.03
N ALA A 57 28.14 -35.41 -36.85
CA ALA A 57 28.74 -35.49 -35.53
C ALA A 57 28.83 -34.11 -34.83
N GLU A 58 29.19 -33.04 -35.55
CA GLU A 58 29.20 -31.66 -35.10
C GLU A 58 27.77 -31.16 -34.74
N GLU A 59 26.78 -31.52 -35.54
CA GLU A 59 25.38 -31.17 -35.29
C GLU A 59 24.83 -31.90 -34.04
N ARG A 60 25.26 -33.17 -33.80
CA ARG A 60 24.91 -33.90 -32.58
C ARG A 60 25.57 -33.38 -31.30
N ASP A 61 26.74 -32.79 -31.41
CA ASP A 61 27.47 -32.25 -30.22
C ASP A 61 27.15 -30.78 -29.97
N SER A 62 26.58 -30.06 -30.95
CA SER A 62 26.16 -28.69 -30.77
C SER A 62 24.98 -28.54 -29.78
N LEU A 63 24.97 -27.45 -28.99
CA LEU A 63 23.86 -27.10 -28.10
C LEU A 63 22.68 -26.54 -28.90
N THR A 64 22.08 -27.38 -29.75
CA THR A 64 20.90 -27.02 -30.55
C THR A 64 19.65 -27.55 -29.86
N ALA A 65 18.60 -26.72 -29.83
CA ALA A 65 17.27 -27.10 -29.37
C ALA A 65 16.20 -26.39 -30.21
N THR A 66 15.04 -27.02 -30.29
CA THR A 66 13.85 -26.43 -30.92
C THR A 66 12.91 -25.97 -29.83
N GLY A 67 12.36 -24.79 -29.96
CA GLY A 67 11.43 -24.23 -29.00
C GLY A 67 10.37 -23.34 -29.64
N THR A 68 9.65 -22.65 -28.82
CA THR A 68 8.56 -21.75 -29.23
C THR A 68 8.87 -20.33 -28.78
N ILE A 69 8.59 -19.35 -29.62
CA ILE A 69 8.64 -17.95 -29.24
C ILE A 69 7.45 -17.65 -28.37
N GLU A 70 7.71 -17.14 -27.19
CA GLU A 70 6.73 -16.69 -26.22
C GLU A 70 6.98 -15.23 -25.83
N ALA A 71 6.00 -14.58 -25.24
CA ALA A 71 6.09 -13.24 -24.70
C ALA A 71 5.32 -13.17 -23.37
N ARG A 72 5.56 -12.13 -22.58
CA ARG A 72 4.76 -11.90 -21.39
C ARG A 72 3.35 -11.54 -21.79
N THR A 73 2.39 -12.24 -21.24
CA THR A 73 0.97 -11.95 -21.42
C THR A 73 0.33 -11.59 -20.09
N ALA A 74 -0.62 -10.68 -20.12
CA ALA A 74 -1.49 -10.38 -19.00
C ALA A 74 -2.93 -10.24 -19.49
N VAL A 75 -3.84 -10.78 -18.72
CA VAL A 75 -5.28 -10.69 -19.00
C VAL A 75 -5.85 -9.50 -18.25
N ALA A 76 -6.54 -8.62 -18.97
CA ALA A 76 -7.32 -7.54 -18.39
C ALA A 76 -8.77 -8.00 -18.21
N ALA A 77 -9.26 -7.93 -16.97
CA ALA A 77 -10.59 -8.34 -16.57
C ALA A 77 -11.17 -7.33 -15.56
N PHE A 78 -12.48 -7.09 -15.61
CA PHE A 78 -13.16 -6.28 -14.61
C PHE A 78 -13.22 -7.02 -13.27
N LYS A 79 -13.14 -6.27 -12.18
CA LYS A 79 -13.27 -6.81 -10.82
C LYS A 79 -14.73 -6.90 -10.36
N ILE A 80 -15.64 -6.21 -11.07
CA ILE A 80 -17.06 -6.15 -10.78
C ILE A 80 -17.87 -6.61 -12.00
N PRO A 81 -19.07 -7.17 -11.79
CA PRO A 81 -19.96 -7.49 -12.89
C PRO A 81 -20.64 -6.23 -13.44
N GLY A 82 -20.98 -6.25 -14.71
CA GLY A 82 -21.69 -5.14 -15.37
C GLY A 82 -21.85 -5.34 -16.86
N ARG A 83 -22.48 -4.37 -17.53
CA ARG A 83 -22.57 -4.33 -18.99
C ARG A 83 -21.45 -3.44 -19.53
N ILE A 84 -20.76 -3.89 -20.56
CA ILE A 84 -19.75 -3.08 -21.24
C ILE A 84 -20.43 -1.94 -21.99
N GLU A 85 -20.19 -0.71 -21.54
CA GLU A 85 -20.73 0.51 -22.16
C GLU A 85 -19.91 0.92 -23.37
N THR A 86 -18.58 0.96 -23.21
CA THR A 86 -17.65 1.36 -24.28
C THR A 86 -16.39 0.54 -24.25
N ILE A 87 -15.85 0.28 -25.45
CA ILE A 87 -14.52 -0.28 -25.68
C ILE A 87 -13.70 0.79 -26.41
N LEU A 88 -12.52 1.11 -25.90
CA LEU A 88 -11.67 2.22 -26.35
C LEU A 88 -10.50 1.77 -27.21
N VAL A 89 -10.23 0.46 -27.27
CA VAL A 89 -9.10 -0.14 -27.97
C VAL A 89 -9.53 -1.39 -28.72
N ASP A 90 -8.87 -1.67 -29.84
CA ASP A 90 -9.10 -2.86 -30.67
C ASP A 90 -7.89 -3.77 -30.68
N GLU A 91 -8.05 -4.97 -31.27
CA GLU A 91 -6.96 -5.92 -31.48
C GLU A 91 -5.84 -5.30 -32.33
N GLY A 92 -4.60 -5.55 -31.93
CA GLY A 92 -3.41 -4.98 -32.53
C GLY A 92 -3.03 -3.59 -31.99
N ALA A 93 -3.87 -2.93 -31.21
CA ALA A 93 -3.54 -1.63 -30.62
C ALA A 93 -2.41 -1.76 -29.61
N ARG A 94 -1.50 -0.79 -29.60
CA ARG A 94 -0.49 -0.63 -28.55
C ARG A 94 -1.10 0.11 -27.36
N VAL A 95 -0.86 -0.39 -26.16
CA VAL A 95 -1.36 0.19 -24.91
C VAL A 95 -0.24 0.37 -23.90
N GLU A 96 -0.38 1.39 -23.05
CA GLU A 96 0.52 1.65 -21.93
C GLU A 96 -0.07 1.12 -20.62
N GLN A 97 0.78 0.84 -19.65
CA GLN A 97 0.31 0.42 -18.33
C GLN A 97 -0.58 1.50 -17.68
N GLY A 98 -1.75 1.11 -17.20
CA GLY A 98 -2.73 2.01 -16.60
C GLY A 98 -3.64 2.71 -17.62
N GLN A 99 -3.40 2.55 -18.92
CA GLN A 99 -4.27 3.09 -19.98
C GLN A 99 -5.66 2.47 -19.88
N GLU A 100 -6.69 3.28 -20.08
CA GLU A 100 -8.08 2.85 -20.08
C GLU A 100 -8.40 2.07 -21.36
N LEU A 101 -9.01 0.88 -21.19
CA LEU A 101 -9.32 -0.04 -22.28
C LEU A 101 -10.81 -0.12 -22.56
N ALA A 102 -11.62 -0.13 -21.50
CA ALA A 102 -13.08 -0.26 -21.59
C ALA A 102 -13.75 0.30 -20.33
N ARG A 103 -15.04 0.58 -20.43
CA ARG A 103 -15.90 1.02 -19.31
C ARG A 103 -17.15 0.18 -19.22
N LEU A 104 -17.58 -0.08 -17.99
CA LEU A 104 -18.90 -0.59 -17.70
C LEU A 104 -19.93 0.56 -17.62
N ASP A 105 -21.18 0.26 -17.85
CA ASP A 105 -22.30 1.15 -17.52
C ASP A 105 -22.25 1.47 -16.02
N SER A 106 -21.97 2.72 -15.72
CA SER A 106 -21.75 3.23 -14.37
C SER A 106 -22.96 4.00 -13.81
N SER A 107 -24.09 4.00 -14.50
CA SER A 107 -25.27 4.78 -14.10
C SER A 107 -25.76 4.41 -12.70
N GLU A 108 -25.88 3.11 -12.38
CA GLU A 108 -26.25 2.63 -11.05
C GLU A 108 -25.16 2.91 -10.00
N LEU A 109 -23.88 2.76 -10.37
CA LEU A 109 -22.76 3.05 -9.48
C LEU A 109 -22.67 4.53 -9.12
N ASN A 110 -22.92 5.43 -10.08
CA ASN A 110 -23.00 6.87 -9.85
C ASN A 110 -24.17 7.24 -8.92
N ALA A 111 -25.33 6.58 -9.07
CA ALA A 111 -26.46 6.78 -8.16
C ALA A 111 -26.12 6.32 -6.72
N LYS A 112 -25.46 5.17 -6.56
CA LYS A 112 -24.97 4.69 -5.26
C LYS A 112 -23.91 5.62 -4.66
N LEU A 113 -22.99 6.15 -5.46
CA LEU A 113 -22.02 7.14 -5.02
C LEU A 113 -22.72 8.39 -4.49
N ALA A 114 -23.66 8.96 -5.25
CA ALA A 114 -24.41 10.14 -4.82
C ALA A 114 -25.20 9.91 -3.53
N GLN A 115 -25.79 8.72 -3.36
CA GLN A 115 -26.46 8.31 -2.12
C GLN A 115 -25.47 8.25 -0.94
N ALA A 116 -24.30 7.66 -1.12
CA ALA A 116 -23.26 7.57 -0.08
C ALA A 116 -22.67 8.94 0.27
N GLU A 117 -22.49 9.82 -0.71
CA GLU A 117 -22.07 11.22 -0.50
C GLU A 117 -23.11 11.98 0.34
N GLY A 118 -24.39 11.83 0.02
CA GLY A 118 -25.50 12.43 0.79
C GLY A 118 -25.53 11.93 2.23
N ALA A 119 -25.37 10.63 2.43
CA ALA A 119 -25.35 10.03 3.76
C ALA A 119 -24.13 10.51 4.59
N TYR A 120 -22.94 10.59 3.97
CA TYR A 120 -21.75 11.12 4.62
C TYR A 120 -21.91 12.60 4.99
N ALA A 121 -22.44 13.42 4.08
CA ALA A 121 -22.69 14.84 4.34
C ALA A 121 -23.68 15.04 5.49
N ALA A 122 -24.76 14.25 5.56
CA ALA A 122 -25.73 14.29 6.65
C ALA A 122 -25.08 13.89 7.99
N ALA A 123 -24.30 12.82 8.02
CA ALA A 123 -23.59 12.40 9.23
C ALA A 123 -22.55 13.44 9.69
N GLN A 124 -21.85 14.07 8.77
CA GLN A 124 -20.92 15.18 9.07
C GLN A 124 -21.66 16.41 9.64
N GLY A 125 -22.88 16.68 9.14
CA GLY A 125 -23.77 17.69 9.69
C GLY A 125 -24.13 17.41 11.15
N GLN A 126 -24.39 16.14 11.52
CA GLN A 126 -24.66 15.73 12.90
C GLN A 126 -23.44 15.92 13.82
N VAL A 127 -22.23 15.62 13.33
CA VAL A 127 -20.97 15.88 14.08
C VAL A 127 -20.84 17.37 14.38
N ASN A 128 -21.06 18.22 13.39
CA ASN A 128 -20.96 19.67 13.55
C ASN A 128 -22.01 20.18 14.57
N GLN A 129 -23.25 19.71 14.48
CA GLN A 129 -24.31 20.05 15.44
C GLN A 129 -23.95 19.62 16.88
N ALA A 130 -23.45 18.39 17.06
CA ALA A 130 -23.02 17.88 18.35
C ALA A 130 -21.83 18.68 18.90
N SER A 131 -20.86 19.05 18.06
CA SER A 131 -19.71 19.89 18.41
C SER A 131 -20.17 21.29 18.90
N HIS A 132 -21.10 21.91 18.19
CA HIS A 132 -21.68 23.20 18.61
C HIS A 132 -22.39 23.08 19.97
N ASN A 133 -23.13 21.99 20.21
CA ASN A 133 -23.79 21.72 21.50
C ASN A 133 -22.77 21.60 22.63
N VAL A 134 -21.67 20.88 22.45
CA VAL A 134 -20.58 20.77 23.44
C VAL A 134 -20.02 22.16 23.77
N THR A 135 -19.73 22.96 22.75
CA THR A 135 -19.19 24.30 22.93
C THR A 135 -20.16 25.19 23.69
N LEU A 136 -21.43 25.21 23.31
CA LEU A 136 -22.48 26.01 23.94
C LEU A 136 -22.66 25.61 25.42
N GLN A 137 -22.78 24.30 25.69
CA GLN A 137 -22.90 23.81 27.10
C GLN A 137 -21.68 24.15 27.93
N SER A 138 -20.47 23.98 27.37
CA SER A 138 -19.23 24.33 28.07
C SER A 138 -19.20 25.80 28.46
N GLN A 139 -19.50 26.70 27.49
CA GLN A 139 -19.55 28.15 27.74
C GLN A 139 -20.58 28.54 28.83
N GLN A 140 -21.79 27.93 28.77
CA GLN A 140 -22.86 28.19 29.75
C GLN A 140 -22.44 27.73 31.15
N ILE A 141 -21.85 26.58 31.29
CA ILE A 141 -21.41 26.04 32.58
C ILE A 141 -20.24 26.86 33.11
N GLU A 142 -19.28 27.21 32.28
CA GLU A 142 -18.16 28.06 32.71
C GLU A 142 -18.62 29.44 33.18
N ALA A 143 -19.60 30.05 32.51
CA ALA A 143 -20.21 31.31 32.98
C ALA A 143 -20.90 31.15 34.32
N LYS A 144 -21.63 30.04 34.59
CA LYS A 144 -22.24 29.74 35.86
C LYS A 144 -21.22 29.55 36.97
N ILE A 145 -20.14 28.80 36.71
CA ILE A 145 -19.04 28.60 37.67
C ILE A 145 -18.42 29.95 38.03
N LYS A 146 -18.08 30.78 37.06
CA LYS A 146 -17.50 32.11 37.28
C LYS A 146 -18.44 33.03 38.10
N GLN A 147 -19.75 32.95 37.86
CA GLN A 147 -20.75 33.66 38.64
C GLN A 147 -20.78 33.15 40.08
N ALA A 148 -20.76 31.84 40.31
CA ALA A 148 -20.74 31.26 41.65
C ALA A 148 -19.43 31.54 42.41
N GLU A 149 -18.27 31.51 41.72
CA GLU A 149 -16.97 31.93 42.30
C GLU A 149 -16.99 33.38 42.78
N ALA A 150 -17.57 34.28 41.97
CA ALA A 150 -17.75 35.68 42.37
C ALA A 150 -18.65 35.79 43.58
N GLY A 151 -19.71 34.94 43.71
CA GLY A 151 -20.58 34.85 44.86
C GLY A 151 -19.83 34.40 46.13
N VAL A 152 -18.97 33.38 46.01
CA VAL A 152 -18.11 32.91 47.10
C VAL A 152 -17.15 34.02 47.57
N ALA A 153 -16.48 34.69 46.66
CA ALA A 153 -15.57 35.78 46.96
C ALA A 153 -16.26 36.93 47.72
N ALA A 154 -17.47 37.32 47.28
CA ALA A 154 -18.28 38.36 47.96
C ALA A 154 -18.68 37.89 49.37
N ALA A 155 -19.09 36.63 49.58
CA ALA A 155 -19.43 36.09 50.86
C ALA A 155 -18.22 35.98 51.83
N GLU A 156 -17.02 35.64 51.29
CA GLU A 156 -15.76 35.65 52.08
C GLU A 156 -15.39 37.04 52.59
N VAL A 157 -15.59 38.08 51.77
CA VAL A 157 -15.42 39.48 52.22
C VAL A 157 -16.42 39.78 53.35
N GLY A 158 -17.70 39.39 53.19
CA GLY A 158 -18.72 39.59 54.17
C GLY A 158 -18.40 38.89 55.53
N VAL A 159 -17.84 37.70 55.53
CA VAL A 159 -17.37 37.01 56.77
C VAL A 159 -16.22 37.75 57.37
N LYS A 160 -15.25 38.25 56.59
CA LYS A 160 -14.11 39.03 57.12
C LYS A 160 -14.57 40.35 57.77
N ASP A 161 -15.53 41.03 57.16
CA ASP A 161 -16.09 42.28 57.72
C ASP A 161 -16.86 42.03 59.01
N ALA A 162 -17.68 40.96 59.07
CA ALA A 162 -18.40 40.58 60.24
C ALA A 162 -17.44 40.14 61.38
N GLN A 163 -16.36 39.44 61.05
CA GLN A 163 -15.31 39.10 62.06
C GLN A 163 -14.63 40.35 62.66
N ALA A 164 -14.35 41.34 61.78
CA ALA A 164 -13.79 42.60 62.23
C ALA A 164 -14.74 43.31 63.22
N GLN A 165 -16.06 43.26 63.00
CA GLN A 165 -17.08 43.80 63.93
C GLN A 165 -17.12 43.06 65.25
N VAL A 166 -16.99 41.69 65.22
CA VAL A 166 -16.87 40.91 66.43
C VAL A 166 -15.66 41.34 67.28
N ASN A 167 -14.50 41.45 66.65
CA ASN A 167 -13.26 41.86 67.31
C ASN A 167 -13.37 43.27 67.92
N ALA A 168 -13.98 44.22 67.19
CA ALA A 168 -14.22 45.55 67.72
C ALA A 168 -15.20 45.57 68.87
N ALA A 169 -16.28 44.79 68.86
CA ALA A 169 -17.23 44.66 69.90
C ALA A 169 -16.63 43.96 71.16
N GLU A 170 -15.75 43.00 70.98
CA GLU A 170 -15.00 42.30 72.06
C GLU A 170 -14.13 43.28 72.86
N VAL A 171 -13.41 44.15 72.11
CA VAL A 171 -12.64 45.26 72.74
C VAL A 171 -13.55 46.17 73.57
N GLY A 172 -14.72 46.54 72.99
CA GLY A 172 -15.70 47.37 73.70
C GLY A 172 -16.22 46.72 74.94
N VAL A 173 -16.49 45.42 74.97
CA VAL A 173 -16.88 44.64 76.19
C VAL A 173 -15.77 44.69 77.21
N LYS A 174 -14.51 44.49 76.82
CA LYS A 174 -13.35 44.55 77.72
C LYS A 174 -13.20 45.92 78.36
N ASP A 175 -13.26 47.00 77.56
CA ASP A 175 -13.12 48.38 78.06
C ASP A 175 -14.27 48.71 79.08
N ALA A 176 -15.50 48.35 78.67
CA ALA A 176 -16.67 48.60 79.56
C ALA A 176 -16.58 47.77 80.91
N LYS A 177 -16.03 46.55 80.85
CA LYS A 177 -15.77 45.73 82.02
C LYS A 177 -14.72 46.32 82.95
N ASP A 178 -13.63 46.84 82.38
CA ASP A 178 -12.58 47.52 83.17
C ASP A 178 -13.10 48.80 83.80
N GLN A 179 -13.97 49.58 83.14
CA GLN A 179 -14.66 50.71 83.70
C GLN A 179 -15.63 50.32 84.86
N LEU A 180 -16.38 49.21 84.66
CA LEU A 180 -17.25 48.66 85.66
C LEU A 180 -16.48 48.26 86.90
N ASN A 181 -15.39 47.52 86.76
CA ASN A 181 -14.53 47.06 87.84
C ASN A 181 -13.98 48.27 88.61
N ASN A 182 -13.49 49.34 87.94
CA ASN A 182 -12.98 50.56 88.58
C ASN A 182 -14.08 51.30 89.35
N ALA A 183 -15.28 51.41 88.74
CA ALA A 183 -16.40 52.07 89.40
C ALA A 183 -16.92 51.29 90.59
N GLN A 184 -16.94 49.94 90.54
CA GLN A 184 -17.27 49.06 91.65
C GLN A 184 -16.28 49.21 92.77
N ASP A 185 -14.99 49.16 92.49
CA ASP A 185 -13.94 49.34 93.55
C ASP A 185 -14.03 50.70 94.23
N LEU A 186 -14.34 51.77 93.46
CA LEU A 186 -14.53 53.11 93.99
C LEU A 186 -15.77 53.14 94.92
N TYR A 187 -16.92 52.58 94.47
CA TYR A 187 -18.14 52.53 95.22
C TYR A 187 -17.93 51.72 96.51
N GLU A 188 -17.32 50.57 96.51
CA GLU A 188 -17.06 49.75 97.68
C GLU A 188 -16.13 50.45 98.65
N ARG A 189 -15.08 51.13 98.23
CA ARG A 189 -14.18 51.93 99.12
C ARG A 189 -14.91 53.11 99.74
N LEU A 190 -15.71 53.85 99.02
CA LEU A 190 -16.45 54.97 99.52
C LEU A 190 -17.55 54.50 100.47
N ARG A 191 -18.19 53.34 100.25
CA ARG A 191 -19.14 52.75 101.18
C ARG A 191 -18.50 52.44 102.52
N LEU A 192 -17.29 51.86 102.56
CA LEU A 192 -16.56 51.58 103.78
C LEU A 192 -16.21 52.89 104.58
N LEU A 193 -15.82 53.96 103.83
CA LEU A 193 -15.55 55.26 104.43
C LEU A 193 -16.82 55.96 104.93
N HIS A 194 -17.94 55.78 104.31
CA HIS A 194 -19.24 56.28 104.77
C HIS A 194 -19.68 55.54 106.04
N ASP A 195 -19.58 54.22 106.06
CA ASP A 195 -19.89 53.41 107.29
C ASP A 195 -19.04 53.80 108.48
N GLN A 196 -17.83 54.41 108.29
CA GLN A 196 -16.95 54.95 109.27
C GLN A 196 -17.25 56.45 109.64
N GLY A 197 -18.25 57.04 108.99
CA GLY A 197 -18.59 58.45 109.17
C GLY A 197 -17.62 59.46 108.51
N ALA A 198 -16.70 59.01 107.60
CA ALA A 198 -15.65 59.84 106.98
C ALA A 198 -16.09 60.62 105.79
N ILE A 199 -17.24 60.30 105.12
CA ILE A 199 -17.81 61.00 103.99
C ILE A 199 -19.32 61.18 104.16
N ASP A 200 -19.92 62.11 103.36
CA ASP A 200 -21.33 62.39 103.34
C ASP A 200 -22.13 61.48 102.36
N ASP A 201 -23.47 61.40 102.59
CA ASP A 201 -24.38 60.56 101.77
C ASP A 201 -24.30 60.91 100.26
N ARG A 202 -24.07 62.16 99.91
CA ARG A 202 -24.04 62.60 98.51
C ARG A 202 -22.85 61.99 97.73
N LYS A 203 -21.68 61.88 98.34
CA LYS A 203 -20.50 61.24 97.75
C LYS A 203 -20.70 59.77 97.50
N LEU A 204 -21.34 59.06 98.43
CA LEU A 204 -21.71 57.67 98.27
C LEU A 204 -22.73 57.48 97.16
N GLU A 205 -23.77 58.34 97.08
CA GLU A 205 -24.79 58.29 96.00
C GLU A 205 -24.20 58.61 94.63
N GLU A 206 -23.27 59.59 94.54
CA GLU A 206 -22.55 59.86 93.25
C GLU A 206 -21.77 58.61 92.77
N ALA A 207 -21.09 57.89 93.66
CA ALA A 207 -20.36 56.67 93.31
C ALA A 207 -21.30 55.52 92.91
N ARG A 208 -22.46 55.36 93.62
CA ARG A 208 -23.51 54.40 93.25
C ARG A 208 -24.06 54.64 91.88
N ILE A 209 -24.40 55.87 91.52
CA ILE A 209 -24.84 56.25 90.19
C ILE A 209 -23.75 56.00 89.16
N GLY A 210 -22.47 56.24 89.47
CA GLY A 210 -21.31 55.93 88.64
C GLY A 210 -21.21 54.44 88.37
N TYR A 211 -21.34 53.60 89.38
CA TYR A 211 -21.35 52.13 89.28
C TYR A 211 -22.54 51.64 88.44
N GLU A 212 -23.77 52.10 88.67
CA GLU A 212 -24.94 51.73 87.87
C GLU A 212 -24.82 52.12 86.43
N ARG A 213 -24.23 53.29 86.13
CA ARG A 213 -23.95 53.72 84.70
C ARG A 213 -22.92 52.81 84.08
N ALA A 214 -21.83 52.41 84.72
CA ALA A 214 -20.83 51.49 84.21
C ALA A 214 -21.42 50.11 84.03
N GLN A 215 -22.27 49.61 84.89
CA GLN A 215 -22.98 48.35 84.75
C GLN A 215 -23.89 48.35 83.54
N ASN A 216 -24.62 49.42 83.29
CA ASN A 216 -25.48 49.55 82.14
C ASN A 216 -24.65 49.64 80.84
N ALA A 217 -23.52 50.33 80.88
CA ALA A 217 -22.59 50.39 79.77
C ALA A 217 -22.00 48.99 79.41
N TYR A 218 -21.60 48.21 80.42
CA TYR A 218 -21.15 46.84 80.23
C TYR A 218 -22.22 45.95 79.66
N ASN A 219 -23.44 45.97 80.14
CA ASN A 219 -24.57 45.23 79.54
C ASN A 219 -24.85 45.63 78.11
N ALA A 220 -24.80 46.91 77.79
CA ALA A 220 -24.96 47.39 76.42
C ALA A 220 -23.84 46.91 75.49
N ALA A 221 -22.59 46.85 75.97
CA ALA A 221 -21.46 46.33 75.23
C ALA A 221 -21.60 44.79 74.94
N GLN A 222 -22.04 44.02 75.96
CA GLN A 222 -22.34 42.62 75.82
C GLN A 222 -23.42 42.38 74.76
N ILE A 223 -24.50 43.10 74.77
CA ILE A 223 -25.57 42.99 73.76
C ILE A 223 -25.00 43.33 72.32
N SER A 224 -24.11 44.33 72.21
CA SER A 224 -23.47 44.67 71.04
C SER A 224 -22.56 43.55 70.48
N TYR A 225 -21.80 42.93 71.37
CA TYR A 225 -20.96 41.74 71.03
C TYR A 225 -21.81 40.58 70.59
N GLU A 226 -22.89 40.23 71.27
CA GLU A 226 -23.78 39.14 70.81
C GLU A 226 -24.39 39.42 69.42
N ARG A 227 -24.80 40.68 69.18
CA ARG A 227 -25.29 41.07 67.85
C ARG A 227 -24.21 40.91 66.73
N ALA A 228 -22.98 41.32 67.02
CA ALA A 228 -21.87 41.16 66.10
C ALA A 228 -21.57 39.66 65.85
N ARG A 229 -21.58 38.83 66.86
CA ARG A 229 -21.41 37.39 66.79
C ARG A 229 -22.50 36.72 65.99
N ASN A 230 -23.77 37.08 66.21
CA ASN A 230 -24.89 36.58 65.39
C ASN A 230 -24.76 36.98 63.88
N ALA A 231 -24.30 38.21 63.62
CA ALA A 231 -24.02 38.69 62.25
C ALA A 231 -22.89 37.87 61.62
N TYR A 232 -21.83 37.52 62.31
CA TYR A 232 -20.74 36.69 61.88
C TYR A 232 -21.22 35.26 61.59
N GLU A 233 -22.01 34.63 62.41
CA GLU A 233 -22.62 33.31 62.16
C GLU A 233 -23.51 33.35 60.89
N ALA A 234 -24.32 34.42 60.76
CA ALA A 234 -25.13 34.61 59.55
C ALA A 234 -24.27 34.76 58.23
N ALA A 235 -23.14 35.48 58.32
CA ALA A 235 -22.20 35.62 57.21
C ALA A 235 -21.53 34.27 56.86
N GLN A 236 -21.15 33.46 57.85
CA GLN A 236 -20.63 32.09 57.61
C GLN A 236 -21.64 31.20 56.93
N LYS A 237 -22.92 31.24 57.33
CA LYS A 237 -23.98 30.48 56.61
C LYS A 237 -24.12 30.92 55.20
N LYS A 238 -24.07 32.22 54.87
CA LYS A 238 -24.08 32.73 53.49
C LYS A 238 -22.89 32.24 52.69
N LEU A 239 -21.69 32.16 53.27
CA LEU A 239 -20.51 31.60 52.64
C LEU A 239 -20.70 30.13 52.33
N GLN A 240 -21.25 29.34 53.27
CA GLN A 240 -21.54 27.94 53.06
C GLN A 240 -22.56 27.74 51.92
N GLU A 241 -23.62 28.55 51.85
CA GLU A 241 -24.59 28.53 50.75
C GLU A 241 -23.95 28.87 49.41
N ALA A 242 -23.07 29.89 49.37
CA ALA A 242 -22.35 30.28 48.16
C ALA A 242 -21.41 29.15 47.68
N ARG A 243 -20.71 28.46 48.57
CA ARG A 243 -19.88 27.28 48.24
C ARG A 243 -20.71 26.12 47.71
N ALA A 244 -21.87 25.84 48.31
CA ALA A 244 -22.76 24.80 47.78
C ALA A 244 -23.26 25.10 46.37
N LEU A 245 -23.55 26.37 46.05
CA LEU A 245 -23.90 26.79 44.70
C LEU A 245 -22.73 26.64 43.73
N LEU A 246 -21.49 26.89 44.16
CA LEU A 246 -20.28 26.65 43.36
C LEU A 246 -20.11 25.15 43.09
N ASP A 247 -20.25 24.30 44.06
CA ASP A 247 -20.15 22.83 43.92
C ASP A 247 -21.23 22.29 42.97
N GLN A 248 -22.45 22.84 43.05
CA GLN A 248 -23.52 22.52 42.11
C GLN A 248 -23.16 22.95 40.66
N ALA A 249 -22.60 24.15 40.48
CA ALA A 249 -22.15 24.62 39.19
C ALA A 249 -21.02 23.76 38.60
N ILE A 250 -20.05 23.37 39.46
CA ILE A 250 -18.94 22.45 39.06
C ILE A 250 -19.51 21.06 38.69
N SER A 251 -20.43 20.53 39.45
CA SER A 251 -21.06 19.23 39.15
C SER A 251 -21.81 19.22 37.86
N ALA A 252 -22.31 20.35 37.37
CA ALA A 252 -22.94 20.48 36.06
C ALA A 252 -21.97 20.22 34.88
N ARG A 253 -20.63 20.18 35.12
CA ARG A 253 -19.63 19.76 34.09
C ARG A 253 -19.87 18.34 33.57
N THR A 254 -20.51 17.47 34.36
CA THR A 254 -20.90 16.13 33.88
C THR A 254 -21.80 16.18 32.64
N GLY A 255 -22.62 17.22 32.48
CA GLY A 255 -23.42 17.47 31.33
C GLY A 255 -22.59 17.68 30.02
N VAL A 256 -21.42 18.33 30.17
CA VAL A 256 -20.48 18.50 29.05
C VAL A 256 -19.93 17.13 28.59
N ALA A 257 -19.60 16.24 29.53
CA ALA A 257 -19.12 14.90 29.22
C ALA A 257 -20.17 14.08 28.45
N VAL A 258 -21.45 14.23 28.81
CA VAL A 258 -22.56 13.60 28.06
C VAL A 258 -22.63 14.15 26.64
N ALA A 259 -22.52 15.47 26.45
CA ALA A 259 -22.52 16.08 25.15
C ALA A 259 -21.30 15.66 24.30
N GLN A 260 -20.11 15.50 24.93
CA GLN A 260 -18.92 14.95 24.29
C GLN A 260 -19.12 13.51 23.83
N ALA A 261 -19.71 12.64 24.66
CA ALA A 261 -20.03 11.28 24.28
C ALA A 261 -21.02 11.23 23.09
N GLN A 262 -21.96 12.16 23.03
CA GLN A 262 -22.86 12.30 21.85
C GLN A 262 -22.11 12.74 20.61
N GLN A 263 -21.16 13.65 20.73
CA GLN A 263 -20.28 14.06 19.64
C GLN A 263 -19.43 12.89 19.12
N GLU A 264 -18.86 12.09 20.01
CA GLU A 264 -18.08 10.89 19.63
C GLU A 264 -18.94 9.86 18.92
N ALA A 265 -20.18 9.65 19.39
CA ALA A 265 -21.14 8.77 18.74
C ALA A 265 -21.48 9.26 17.31
N ALA A 266 -21.73 10.56 17.13
CA ALA A 266 -21.94 11.17 15.82
C ALA A 266 -20.71 11.04 14.92
N ALA A 267 -19.49 11.22 15.47
CA ALA A 267 -18.24 11.01 14.73
C ALA A 267 -18.07 9.54 14.29
N GLY A 268 -18.48 8.59 15.12
CA GLY A 268 -18.52 7.17 14.76
C GLY A 268 -19.46 6.89 13.57
N GLN A 269 -20.64 7.50 13.56
CA GLN A 269 -21.60 7.40 12.45
C GLN A 269 -21.03 8.03 11.17
N ALA A 270 -20.40 9.20 11.27
CA ALA A 270 -19.76 9.85 10.12
C ALA A 270 -18.59 9.02 9.55
N LYS A 271 -17.83 8.36 10.41
CA LYS A 271 -16.76 7.42 9.98
C LYS A 271 -17.34 6.21 9.22
N GLN A 272 -18.46 5.65 9.72
CA GLN A 272 -19.14 4.55 9.04
C GLN A 272 -19.67 4.98 7.66
N ALA A 273 -20.33 6.14 7.59
CA ALA A 273 -20.82 6.69 6.31
C ALA A 273 -19.66 7.02 5.36
N GLY A 274 -18.51 7.50 5.89
CA GLY A 274 -17.29 7.71 5.12
C GLY A 274 -16.71 6.41 4.54
N GLY A 275 -16.76 5.30 5.30
CA GLY A 275 -16.40 3.98 4.80
C GLY A 275 -17.27 3.53 3.62
N ALA A 276 -18.59 3.72 3.72
CA ALA A 276 -19.53 3.41 2.63
C ALA A 276 -19.30 4.30 1.39
N LEU A 277 -18.92 5.56 1.59
CA LEU A 277 -18.57 6.47 0.49
C LEU A 277 -17.29 6.00 -0.23
N GLU A 278 -16.23 5.62 0.49
CA GLU A 278 -15.00 5.11 -0.11
C GLU A 278 -15.23 3.78 -0.84
N GLU A 279 -16.09 2.92 -0.30
CA GLU A 279 -16.52 1.70 -0.99
C GLU A 279 -17.22 2.00 -2.31
N ALA A 280 -18.19 2.94 -2.33
CA ALA A 280 -18.89 3.34 -3.55
C ALA A 280 -17.92 3.93 -4.60
N LYS A 281 -16.95 4.74 -4.18
CA LYS A 281 -15.89 5.25 -5.05
C LYS A 281 -15.01 4.14 -5.64
N ALA A 282 -14.65 3.14 -4.83
CA ALA A 282 -13.86 2.00 -5.29
C ALA A 282 -14.62 1.17 -6.34
N TYR A 283 -15.91 0.90 -6.12
CA TYR A 283 -16.75 0.23 -7.13
C TYR A 283 -16.84 1.03 -8.44
N LEU A 284 -16.99 2.34 -8.36
CA LEU A 284 -16.99 3.20 -9.56
C LEU A 284 -15.64 3.18 -10.27
N ALA A 285 -14.53 3.18 -9.54
CA ALA A 285 -13.19 3.07 -10.11
C ALA A 285 -12.96 1.71 -10.79
N ASP A 286 -13.51 0.63 -10.24
CA ASP A 286 -13.43 -0.72 -10.80
C ASP A 286 -14.33 -0.92 -12.03
N ALA A 287 -15.24 0.04 -12.33
CA ALA A 287 -16.00 0.08 -13.58
C ALA A 287 -15.16 0.50 -14.79
N VAL A 288 -13.93 0.97 -14.58
CA VAL A 288 -12.97 1.33 -15.62
C VAL A 288 -11.90 0.26 -15.72
N LEU A 289 -11.85 -0.44 -16.86
CA LEU A 289 -10.83 -1.45 -17.13
C LEU A 289 -9.55 -0.77 -17.59
N LYS A 290 -8.44 -1.02 -16.89
CA LYS A 290 -7.13 -0.48 -17.21
C LYS A 290 -6.15 -1.58 -17.59
N ALA A 291 -5.20 -1.25 -18.46
CA ALA A 291 -4.13 -2.16 -18.87
C ALA A 291 -3.21 -2.50 -17.67
N PRO A 292 -3.05 -3.79 -17.30
CA PRO A 292 -2.16 -4.19 -16.22
C PRO A 292 -0.67 -4.03 -16.55
N MET A 293 -0.33 -3.99 -17.84
CA MET A 293 1.04 -3.81 -18.35
C MET A 293 1.01 -3.10 -19.71
N ALA A 294 2.15 -2.56 -20.12
CA ALA A 294 2.34 -2.07 -21.47
C ALA A 294 2.50 -3.24 -22.44
N GLY A 295 1.97 -3.11 -23.66
CA GLY A 295 2.03 -4.15 -24.68
C GLY A 295 1.09 -3.90 -25.85
N PHE A 296 0.69 -4.97 -26.50
CA PHE A 296 -0.26 -4.96 -27.61
C PHE A 296 -1.47 -5.82 -27.27
N ILE A 297 -2.66 -5.37 -27.63
CA ILE A 297 -3.87 -6.18 -27.52
C ILE A 297 -3.76 -7.35 -28.51
N THR A 298 -3.59 -8.55 -28.03
CA THR A 298 -3.47 -9.75 -28.86
C THR A 298 -4.81 -10.45 -29.06
N GLN A 299 -5.72 -10.28 -28.11
CA GLN A 299 -7.06 -10.86 -28.23
C GLN A 299 -8.08 -10.01 -27.49
N LYS A 300 -9.25 -9.84 -28.09
CA LYS A 300 -10.46 -9.26 -27.50
C LYS A 300 -11.49 -10.37 -27.35
N TYR A 301 -11.91 -10.63 -26.12
CA TYR A 301 -12.83 -11.73 -25.81
C TYR A 301 -14.29 -11.31 -25.82
N LEU A 302 -14.57 -10.02 -25.59
CA LEU A 302 -15.91 -9.49 -25.40
C LEU A 302 -16.11 -8.22 -26.24
N GLU A 303 -17.39 -7.99 -26.61
CA GLU A 303 -17.81 -6.83 -27.39
C GLU A 303 -18.61 -5.82 -26.55
N GLN A 304 -18.75 -4.62 -27.09
CA GLN A 304 -19.58 -3.58 -26.50
C GLN A 304 -21.05 -4.04 -26.38
N GLY A 305 -21.68 -3.78 -25.23
CA GLY A 305 -23.06 -4.17 -24.93
C GLY A 305 -23.18 -5.53 -24.25
N GLU A 306 -22.11 -6.33 -24.19
CA GLU A 306 -22.15 -7.62 -23.52
C GLU A 306 -22.08 -7.49 -21.98
N MET A 307 -22.64 -8.49 -21.30
CA MET A 307 -22.56 -8.63 -19.84
C MET A 307 -21.29 -9.36 -19.45
N VAL A 308 -20.58 -8.82 -18.46
CA VAL A 308 -19.34 -9.41 -17.93
C VAL A 308 -19.50 -9.73 -16.45
N ASN A 309 -18.94 -10.84 -16.01
CA ASN A 309 -18.78 -11.18 -14.61
C ASN A 309 -17.40 -10.79 -14.10
N ALA A 310 -17.25 -10.65 -12.79
CA ALA A 310 -15.94 -10.38 -12.18
C ALA A 310 -14.91 -11.46 -12.56
N GLY A 311 -13.74 -11.04 -13.01
CA GLY A 311 -12.65 -11.92 -13.42
C GLY A 311 -12.77 -12.52 -14.83
N THR A 312 -13.84 -12.23 -15.56
CA THR A 312 -13.97 -12.67 -16.96
C THR A 312 -12.98 -11.91 -17.84
N PRO A 313 -12.13 -12.62 -18.63
CA PRO A 313 -11.21 -11.99 -19.57
C PRO A 313 -11.92 -11.08 -20.56
N VAL A 314 -11.45 -9.85 -20.72
CA VAL A 314 -11.92 -8.91 -21.75
C VAL A 314 -10.87 -8.73 -22.82
N PHE A 315 -9.62 -8.52 -22.41
CA PHE A 315 -8.48 -8.39 -23.32
C PHE A 315 -7.31 -9.24 -22.86
N GLU A 316 -6.54 -9.73 -23.82
CA GLU A 316 -5.20 -10.25 -23.61
C GLU A 316 -4.18 -9.23 -24.11
N ILE A 317 -3.22 -8.88 -23.26
CA ILE A 317 -2.16 -7.92 -23.56
C ILE A 317 -0.84 -8.65 -23.56
N THR A 318 -0.08 -8.54 -24.66
CA THR A 318 1.19 -9.23 -24.84
C THR A 318 2.31 -8.22 -25.11
N ASP A 319 3.41 -8.35 -24.39
CA ASP A 319 4.63 -7.56 -24.63
C ASP A 319 5.40 -8.15 -25.84
N LEU A 320 5.02 -7.74 -27.05
CA LEU A 320 5.64 -8.22 -28.28
C LEU A 320 7.03 -7.62 -28.55
N LEU A 321 7.46 -6.61 -27.79
CA LEU A 321 8.79 -6.00 -27.93
C LEU A 321 9.88 -6.84 -27.24
N HIS A 322 9.54 -7.52 -26.15
CA HIS A 322 10.43 -8.36 -25.37
C HIS A 322 9.93 -9.80 -25.44
N THR A 323 10.37 -10.50 -26.48
CA THR A 323 10.04 -11.92 -26.68
C THR A 323 11.15 -12.81 -26.12
N TYR A 324 10.82 -14.04 -25.83
CA TYR A 324 11.80 -15.07 -25.46
C TYR A 324 11.47 -16.38 -26.14
N VAL A 325 12.51 -17.16 -26.40
CA VAL A 325 12.35 -18.54 -26.88
C VAL A 325 12.42 -19.47 -25.69
N LYS A 326 11.39 -20.30 -25.55
CA LYS A 326 11.35 -21.38 -24.57
C LYS A 326 11.83 -22.66 -25.24
N VAL A 327 12.95 -23.19 -24.79
CA VAL A 327 13.53 -24.45 -25.28
C VAL A 327 13.67 -25.45 -24.18
N TYR A 328 13.67 -26.74 -24.53
CA TYR A 328 13.92 -27.83 -23.60
C TYR A 328 15.25 -28.50 -23.95
N ILE A 329 16.18 -28.50 -23.01
CA ILE A 329 17.52 -29.04 -23.17
C ILE A 329 17.65 -30.29 -22.31
N SER A 330 18.15 -31.40 -22.91
CA SER A 330 18.28 -32.66 -22.19
C SER A 330 19.30 -32.56 -21.05
N GLU A 331 19.12 -33.42 -20.02
CA GLU A 331 20.00 -33.54 -18.87
C GLU A 331 21.47 -33.75 -19.30
N LYS A 332 21.72 -34.46 -20.36
CA LYS A 332 23.08 -34.69 -20.89
C LYS A 332 23.81 -33.44 -21.36
N LYS A 333 23.07 -32.39 -21.75
CA LYS A 333 23.60 -31.14 -22.32
C LYS A 333 23.43 -29.94 -21.42
N ILE A 334 22.53 -29.96 -20.42
CA ILE A 334 22.21 -28.80 -19.58
C ILE A 334 23.43 -28.27 -18.78
N GLY A 335 24.33 -29.17 -18.37
CA GLY A 335 25.56 -28.77 -17.65
C GLY A 335 26.51 -27.86 -18.44
N ARG A 336 26.30 -27.73 -19.78
CA ARG A 336 27.05 -26.84 -20.67
C ARG A 336 26.37 -25.47 -20.85
N VAL A 337 25.11 -25.31 -20.40
CA VAL A 337 24.34 -24.08 -20.52
C VAL A 337 24.54 -23.21 -19.27
N ARG A 338 24.79 -21.92 -19.48
CA ARG A 338 24.98 -20.93 -18.40
C ARG A 338 24.13 -19.69 -18.66
N LEU A 339 23.74 -19.03 -17.59
CA LEU A 339 23.11 -17.71 -17.69
C LEU A 339 24.03 -16.72 -18.39
N GLY A 340 23.45 -15.91 -19.28
CA GLY A 340 24.17 -14.89 -20.02
C GLY A 340 24.84 -15.37 -21.32
N GLN A 341 24.80 -16.68 -21.64
CA GLN A 341 25.32 -17.19 -22.93
C GLN A 341 24.55 -16.60 -24.10
N GLU A 342 25.27 -16.28 -25.18
CA GLU A 342 24.66 -15.86 -26.43
C GLU A 342 24.08 -17.07 -27.18
N ALA A 343 23.00 -16.82 -27.88
CA ALA A 343 22.34 -17.82 -28.70
C ALA A 343 21.96 -17.23 -30.06
N GLU A 344 22.07 -18.06 -31.08
CA GLU A 344 21.58 -17.78 -32.43
C GLU A 344 20.24 -18.46 -32.62
N ILE A 345 19.24 -17.67 -32.99
CA ILE A 345 17.87 -18.12 -33.19
C ILE A 345 17.49 -17.99 -34.66
N THR A 346 17.00 -19.05 -35.23
CA THR A 346 16.45 -19.08 -36.60
C THR A 346 14.99 -19.50 -36.53
N VAL A 347 14.17 -18.86 -37.34
CA VAL A 347 12.72 -19.10 -37.41
C VAL A 347 12.40 -19.49 -38.86
N ASP A 348 11.62 -20.55 -39.02
CA ASP A 348 11.30 -21.08 -40.38
C ASP A 348 10.50 -20.07 -41.24
N ALA A 349 9.78 -19.12 -40.57
CA ALA A 349 9.07 -18.04 -41.24
C ALA A 349 10.00 -17.02 -41.95
N PHE A 350 11.29 -16.94 -41.55
CA PHE A 350 12.26 -15.99 -42.08
C PHE A 350 13.57 -16.70 -42.47
N PRO A 351 13.58 -17.50 -43.53
CA PRO A 351 14.74 -18.26 -43.95
C PRO A 351 15.93 -17.33 -44.25
N GLY A 352 17.09 -17.67 -43.67
CA GLY A 352 18.32 -16.88 -43.83
C GLY A 352 18.47 -15.69 -42.85
N LYS A 353 17.47 -15.39 -42.03
CA LYS A 353 17.60 -14.37 -40.99
C LYS A 353 17.90 -15.03 -39.61
N THR A 354 18.98 -14.60 -39.00
CA THR A 354 19.39 -15.06 -37.67
C THR A 354 19.15 -13.94 -36.65
N PHE A 355 18.48 -14.27 -35.54
CA PHE A 355 18.24 -13.37 -34.44
C PHE A 355 19.24 -13.71 -33.30
N LYS A 356 19.74 -12.68 -32.63
CA LYS A 356 20.61 -12.86 -31.51
C LYS A 356 19.77 -12.85 -30.22
N GLY A 357 20.03 -13.81 -29.36
CA GLY A 357 19.40 -13.88 -28.04
C GLY A 357 20.41 -14.18 -26.96
N LYS A 358 19.94 -14.11 -25.71
CA LYS A 358 20.75 -14.38 -24.51
C LYS A 358 20.00 -15.27 -23.55
N VAL A 359 20.67 -16.29 -22.99
CA VAL A 359 20.09 -17.15 -21.97
C VAL A 359 19.83 -16.33 -20.71
N VAL A 360 18.57 -16.18 -20.33
CA VAL A 360 18.15 -15.36 -19.17
C VAL A 360 17.65 -16.20 -18.00
N TRP A 361 17.24 -17.43 -18.25
CA TRP A 361 16.73 -18.29 -17.20
C TRP A 361 16.88 -19.77 -17.54
N ILE A 362 17.20 -20.57 -16.54
CA ILE A 362 17.33 -22.03 -16.63
C ILE A 362 16.50 -22.57 -15.45
N ASN A 363 15.61 -23.52 -15.74
CA ASN A 363 14.82 -24.16 -14.70
C ASN A 363 15.70 -25.12 -13.88
N ASP A 364 15.71 -24.94 -12.55
CA ASP A 364 16.44 -25.82 -11.62
C ASP A 364 15.79 -27.19 -11.45
N ALA A 365 14.51 -27.34 -11.82
CA ALA A 365 13.77 -28.58 -11.77
C ALA A 365 13.62 -29.18 -13.18
N GLY A 366 14.14 -30.39 -13.37
CA GLY A 366 13.91 -31.13 -14.61
C GLY A 366 12.47 -31.60 -14.72
N GLU A 367 11.81 -31.28 -15.82
CA GLU A 367 10.49 -31.79 -16.16
C GLU A 367 10.63 -33.07 -16.99
N PHE A 368 9.74 -34.06 -16.78
CA PHE A 368 9.63 -35.19 -17.70
C PHE A 368 9.11 -34.68 -19.03
N ALA A 369 9.90 -34.84 -20.09
CA ALA A 369 9.50 -34.43 -21.45
C ALA A 369 8.29 -35.27 -21.90
N VAL A 370 7.10 -34.70 -21.71
CA VAL A 370 5.84 -35.24 -22.24
C VAL A 370 5.77 -35.05 -23.78
N LYS A 371 6.64 -34.20 -24.36
CA LYS A 371 6.77 -34.00 -25.80
C LYS A 371 8.05 -34.67 -26.30
N LYS A 372 7.91 -35.86 -26.82
CA LYS A 372 8.93 -36.56 -27.60
C LYS A 372 9.56 -35.66 -28.65
N ALA A 373 10.87 -35.44 -28.57
CA ALA A 373 11.62 -34.99 -29.74
C ALA A 373 11.51 -36.06 -30.84
N ILE A 374 11.07 -35.68 -32.00
CA ILE A 374 10.64 -36.56 -33.13
C ILE A 374 11.76 -37.46 -33.62
N ASN A 375 13.01 -37.33 -33.14
CA ASN A 375 14.18 -38.00 -33.69
C ASN A 375 15.00 -38.88 -32.75
N ASP A 376 14.62 -39.12 -31.49
CA ASP A 376 15.35 -40.02 -30.62
C ASP A 376 14.56 -41.31 -30.37
N GLN A 377 14.85 -42.31 -31.20
CA GLN A 377 14.15 -43.58 -31.22
C GLN A 377 14.58 -44.57 -30.13
N TYR A 378 15.62 -44.27 -29.31
CA TYR A 378 16.20 -45.18 -28.34
C TYR A 378 16.81 -44.46 -27.13
N ASP A 379 16.05 -43.78 -26.31
CA ASP A 379 16.47 -43.55 -24.92
C ASP A 379 15.26 -43.36 -24.00
N HIS A 380 15.14 -44.23 -23.01
CA HIS A 380 14.13 -44.17 -21.98
C HIS A 380 14.45 -43.02 -21.00
N ASP A 381 13.45 -42.22 -20.67
CA ASP A 381 13.43 -41.28 -19.54
C ASP A 381 14.56 -40.22 -19.50
N ILE A 382 14.77 -39.47 -20.58
CA ILE A 382 15.65 -38.28 -20.51
C ILE A 382 14.85 -37.12 -19.98
N ARG A 383 15.21 -36.67 -18.77
CA ARG A 383 14.72 -35.42 -18.23
C ARG A 383 15.21 -34.24 -19.07
N SER A 384 14.37 -33.27 -19.30
CA SER A 384 14.72 -32.01 -19.97
C SER A 384 14.50 -30.83 -19.05
N PHE A 385 15.33 -29.82 -19.22
CA PHE A 385 15.27 -28.59 -18.45
C PHE A 385 14.81 -27.47 -19.36
N GLU A 386 13.83 -26.70 -18.88
CA GLU A 386 13.36 -25.51 -19.59
C GLU A 386 14.41 -24.42 -19.51
N VAL A 387 14.74 -23.82 -20.65
CA VAL A 387 15.66 -22.68 -20.78
C VAL A 387 14.95 -21.58 -21.52
N LYS A 388 14.98 -20.35 -20.97
CA LYS A 388 14.45 -19.15 -21.62
C LYS A 388 15.59 -18.30 -22.16
N ILE A 389 15.44 -17.92 -23.42
CA ILE A 389 16.41 -17.15 -24.18
C ILE A 389 15.73 -15.87 -24.61
N ASP A 390 16.14 -14.74 -24.07
CA ASP A 390 15.60 -13.43 -24.40
C ASP A 390 16.00 -13.05 -25.83
N VAL A 391 15.01 -12.59 -26.61
CA VAL A 391 15.18 -12.20 -28.00
C VAL A 391 14.46 -10.88 -28.24
N PRO A 392 15.16 -9.75 -28.31
CA PRO A 392 14.56 -8.46 -28.61
C PRO A 392 13.87 -8.47 -29.98
N ASN A 393 12.65 -7.92 -30.04
CA ASN A 393 11.82 -7.89 -31.25
C ASN A 393 11.37 -6.46 -31.60
N PRO A 394 12.29 -5.51 -31.86
CA PRO A 394 11.95 -4.11 -32.09
C PRO A 394 11.10 -3.91 -33.36
N ASP A 395 11.27 -4.76 -34.37
CA ASP A 395 10.53 -4.70 -35.62
C ASP A 395 9.16 -5.40 -35.55
N LEU A 396 8.80 -6.03 -34.46
CA LEU A 396 7.54 -6.78 -34.21
C LEU A 396 7.33 -7.92 -35.25
N ILE A 397 8.40 -8.45 -35.83
CA ILE A 397 8.35 -9.52 -36.85
C ILE A 397 8.22 -10.90 -36.22
N LEU A 398 8.77 -11.11 -35.03
CA LEU A 398 8.61 -12.36 -34.29
C LEU A 398 7.21 -12.38 -33.66
N LYS A 399 6.47 -13.45 -33.88
CA LYS A 399 5.13 -13.65 -33.32
C LYS A 399 5.17 -14.76 -32.27
N THR A 400 4.38 -14.63 -31.24
CA THR A 400 4.18 -15.69 -30.25
C THR A 400 3.63 -16.94 -30.94
N GLY A 401 4.11 -18.12 -30.52
CA GLY A 401 3.73 -19.40 -31.12
C GLY A 401 4.60 -19.82 -32.30
N MET A 402 5.47 -18.97 -32.86
CA MET A 402 6.42 -19.38 -33.92
C MET A 402 7.42 -20.39 -33.39
N THR A 403 7.71 -21.43 -34.19
CA THR A 403 8.77 -22.38 -33.91
C THR A 403 10.13 -21.76 -34.18
N ALA A 404 11.03 -21.87 -33.23
CA ALA A 404 12.38 -21.35 -33.32
C ALA A 404 13.40 -22.48 -33.09
N ARG A 405 14.45 -22.50 -33.95
CA ARG A 405 15.64 -23.32 -33.71
C ARG A 405 16.69 -22.45 -33.04
N VAL A 406 17.19 -22.90 -31.92
CA VAL A 406 18.18 -22.20 -31.11
C VAL A 406 19.47 -22.95 -31.15
N LYS A 407 20.58 -22.24 -31.37
CA LYS A 407 21.95 -22.72 -31.20
C LYS A 407 22.60 -21.86 -30.10
N ILE A 408 22.81 -22.42 -28.94
CA ILE A 408 23.49 -21.73 -27.83
C ILE A 408 25.00 -21.80 -28.12
N LEU A 409 25.64 -20.63 -28.11
CA LEU A 409 27.07 -20.52 -28.39
C LEU A 409 27.85 -20.88 -27.13
N GLU A 410 28.77 -21.84 -27.24
CA GLU A 410 29.68 -22.18 -26.16
C GLU A 410 30.73 -21.08 -26.05
N GLY A 411 30.77 -20.37 -24.94
CA GLY A 411 31.84 -19.44 -24.65
C GLY A 411 33.18 -20.20 -24.53
N GLU A 412 34.26 -19.54 -24.94
CA GLU A 412 35.61 -20.08 -24.73
C GLU A 412 35.80 -20.52 -23.28
N ARG A 413 36.22 -21.76 -23.10
CA ARG A 413 36.57 -22.28 -21.77
C ARG A 413 37.72 -21.45 -21.21
N GLN A 414 37.46 -20.61 -20.20
CA GLN A 414 38.53 -20.08 -19.32
C GLN A 414 39.02 -21.17 -18.40
#